data_f5243893c888d662cdf35846239cf9d0
#
_entry.id   f5243893c888d662cdf35846239cf9d0
#
_cell.length_a   1.000
_cell.length_b   1.000
_cell.length_c   1.000
_cell.angle_alpha   90.00
_cell.angle_beta   90.00
_cell.angle_gamma   90.00
#
_symmetry.space_group_name_H-M   'P 1'
#
loop_
_entity.id
_entity.type
_entity.pdbx_description
1 polymer ?
#
loop_
_entity_poly.entity_id
_entity_poly.type
_entity_poly.pdbx_seq_one_letter_code
_entity_poly.pdbx_strand_id
1 'polypeptide(L)'
;MGMHVYVGKVKSDDFDYEVAKAGEGDFSGYFPDRITPYLHCNGLYGAIMDHENVVRADWGCWVVKMQKKEILDMVIQWGSIDDHKWLHEFLEYGTDYLLVAFESI
;
A
#
# COMPACT_ATOMS: atom_id res chain seq x y z
N MET A 1 -16.44 1.01 -11.58
CA MET A 1 -15.81 0.45 -10.38
C MET A 1 -14.41 0.00 -10.73
N GLY A 2 -13.43 0.43 -10.00
CA GLY A 2 -12.03 0.10 -10.27
C GLY A 2 -11.27 -0.19 -8.99
N MET A 3 -10.18 -0.93 -9.15
CA MET A 3 -9.22 -1.19 -8.09
C MET A 3 -7.99 -0.34 -8.32
N HIS A 4 -7.53 0.34 -7.30
CA HIS A 4 -6.34 1.18 -7.38
C HIS A 4 -5.32 0.75 -6.33
N VAL A 5 -4.05 0.76 -6.72
CA VAL A 5 -2.95 0.44 -5.83
C VAL A 5 -1.91 1.55 -5.93
N TYR A 6 -1.42 1.99 -4.80
CA TYR A 6 -0.35 2.99 -4.77
C TYR A 6 0.55 2.80 -3.55
N VAL A 7 1.71 3.43 -3.56
CA VAL A 7 2.57 3.51 -2.38
C VAL A 7 2.32 4.84 -1.70
N GLY A 8 2.06 4.78 -0.42
CA GLY A 8 1.74 5.95 0.37
C GLY A 8 2.66 6.13 1.56
N LYS A 9 2.64 7.33 2.09
CA LYS A 9 3.32 7.70 3.31
C LYS A 9 2.33 8.39 4.21
N VAL A 10 2.37 8.10 5.49
CA VAL A 10 1.49 8.72 6.46
C VAL A 10 2.25 9.69 7.34
N LYS A 11 1.55 10.71 7.79
CA LYS A 11 2.03 11.52 8.88
C LYS A 11 1.80 10.73 10.16
N SER A 12 2.76 10.76 11.06
CA SER A 12 2.72 9.97 12.28
C SER A 12 1.49 10.24 13.16
N ASP A 13 0.88 11.41 13.03
CA ASP A 13 -0.28 11.80 13.83
C ASP A 13 -1.60 11.28 13.26
N ASP A 14 -1.61 10.82 12.00
CA ASP A 14 -2.84 10.44 11.30
C ASP A 14 -3.13 8.95 11.37
N PHE A 15 -2.10 8.12 11.30
CA PHE A 15 -2.29 6.67 11.19
C PHE A 15 -1.12 5.94 11.85
N ASP A 16 -1.44 5.07 12.79
CA ASP A 16 -0.46 4.17 13.40
C ASP A 16 -0.73 2.75 12.92
N TYR A 17 0.13 2.25 12.05
CA TYR A 17 0.00 0.92 11.47
C TYR A 17 0.01 -0.18 12.53
N GLU A 18 0.87 -0.06 13.55
CA GLU A 18 0.99 -1.10 14.57
C GLU A 18 -0.28 -1.18 15.42
N VAL A 19 -0.86 -0.03 15.76
CA VAL A 19 -2.15 0.03 16.48
C VAL A 19 -3.27 -0.53 15.61
N ALA A 20 -3.31 -0.18 14.33
CA ALA A 20 -4.30 -0.70 13.40
C ALA A 20 -4.17 -2.22 13.22
N LYS A 21 -2.95 -2.73 13.12
CA LYS A 21 -2.68 -4.17 12.99
C LYS A 21 -3.13 -4.94 14.22
N ALA A 22 -3.01 -4.36 15.39
CA ALA A 22 -3.48 -4.96 16.64
C ALA A 22 -5.00 -4.93 16.81
N GLY A 23 -5.72 -4.29 15.88
CA GLY A 23 -7.17 -4.16 15.95
C GLY A 23 -7.66 -3.08 16.90
N GLU A 24 -6.78 -2.22 17.36
CA GLU A 24 -7.10 -1.10 18.25
C GLU A 24 -7.27 0.19 17.44
N GLY A 25 -8.14 1.08 17.91
CA GLY A 25 -8.38 2.36 17.27
C GLY A 25 -9.40 2.28 16.12
N ASP A 26 -9.85 3.46 15.68
CA ASP A 26 -10.78 3.61 14.56
C ASP A 26 -10.05 4.35 13.43
N PHE A 27 -9.81 3.62 12.34
CA PHE A 27 -9.10 4.14 11.17
C PHE A 27 -10.01 4.25 9.94
N SER A 28 -11.33 4.21 10.14
CA SER A 28 -12.31 4.35 9.07
C SER A 28 -12.16 5.70 8.37
N GLY A 29 -12.21 5.70 7.03
CA GLY A 29 -12.07 6.93 6.24
C GLY A 29 -10.64 7.37 6.02
N TYR A 30 -9.67 6.63 6.51
CA TYR A 30 -8.26 6.99 6.37
C TYR A 30 -7.70 6.51 5.04
N PHE A 31 -7.05 7.45 4.34
CA PHE A 31 -6.31 7.14 3.11
C PHE A 31 -4.92 7.77 3.21
N PRO A 32 -3.85 6.97 3.20
CA PRO A 32 -2.48 7.48 3.23
C PRO A 32 -2.17 8.40 2.04
N ASP A 33 -1.31 9.39 2.25
CA ASP A 33 -0.87 10.29 1.19
C ASP A 33 -0.13 9.53 0.10
N ARG A 34 -0.57 9.68 -1.13
CA ARG A 34 0.05 9.01 -2.28
C ARG A 34 1.37 9.66 -2.65
N ILE A 35 2.43 8.87 -2.77
CA ILE A 35 3.75 9.33 -3.23
C ILE A 35 4.13 8.78 -4.60
N THR A 36 3.44 7.77 -5.10
CA THR A 36 3.66 7.23 -6.44
C THR A 36 2.39 7.38 -7.27
N PRO A 37 2.50 7.34 -8.63
CA PRO A 37 1.32 7.11 -9.47
C PRO A 37 0.62 5.80 -9.09
N TYR A 38 -0.60 5.60 -9.56
CA TYR A 38 -1.30 4.33 -9.38
C TYR A 38 -0.56 3.24 -10.14
N LEU A 39 -0.33 2.12 -9.46
CA LEU A 39 0.38 0.98 -10.03
C LEU A 39 -0.53 0.22 -10.98
N HIS A 40 0.03 -0.22 -12.10
CA HIS A 40 -0.69 -0.94 -13.16
C HIS A 40 -0.42 -2.43 -13.04
N CYS A 41 -1.22 -3.15 -12.28
CA CYS A 41 -1.01 -4.58 -12.16
C CYS A 41 -2.29 -5.33 -11.90
N ASN A 42 -2.39 -6.48 -12.59
CA ASN A 42 -3.52 -7.39 -12.45
C ASN A 42 -3.27 -8.33 -11.30
N GLY A 43 -3.53 -8.42 -10.25
CA GLY A 43 -3.27 -9.36 -9.16
C GLY A 43 -2.61 -8.75 -7.94
N LEU A 44 -2.05 -7.54 -8.08
CA LEU A 44 -1.43 -6.87 -6.93
C LEU A 44 -2.46 -6.56 -5.84
N TYR A 45 -3.66 -6.18 -6.23
CA TYR A 45 -4.77 -5.96 -5.30
C TYR A 45 -5.05 -7.20 -4.45
N GLY A 46 -5.18 -8.36 -5.11
CA GLY A 46 -5.41 -9.62 -4.41
C GLY A 46 -4.23 -10.02 -3.53
N ALA A 47 -3.01 -9.80 -4.01
CA ALA A 47 -1.80 -10.08 -3.24
C ALA A 47 -1.74 -9.24 -1.96
N ILE A 48 -2.14 -7.98 -2.03
CA ILE A 48 -2.20 -7.11 -0.85
C ILE A 48 -3.26 -7.61 0.13
N MET A 49 -4.45 -7.93 -0.36
CA MET A 49 -5.53 -8.44 0.49
C MET A 49 -5.18 -9.75 1.19
N ASP A 50 -4.41 -10.61 0.51
CA ASP A 50 -4.02 -11.92 1.05
C ASP A 50 -2.74 -11.87 1.90
N HIS A 51 -2.09 -10.74 1.98
CA HIS A 51 -0.87 -10.60 2.77
C HIS A 51 -1.16 -10.80 4.26
N GLU A 52 -0.31 -11.56 4.94
CA GLU A 52 -0.51 -11.90 6.37
C GLU A 52 -0.53 -10.67 7.30
N ASN A 53 0.09 -9.57 6.89
CA ASN A 53 0.18 -8.35 7.67
C ASN A 53 -0.77 -7.24 7.19
N VAL A 54 -1.74 -7.58 6.35
CA VAL A 54 -2.68 -6.59 5.83
C VAL A 54 -3.55 -6.02 6.94
N VAL A 55 -3.77 -4.70 6.88
CA VAL A 55 -4.67 -3.97 7.76
C VAL A 55 -5.76 -3.33 6.92
N ARG A 56 -7.00 -3.45 7.37
CA ARG A 56 -8.12 -2.75 6.76
C ARG A 56 -8.23 -1.38 7.41
N ALA A 57 -7.81 -0.33 6.69
CA ALA A 57 -7.81 1.04 7.21
C ALA A 57 -9.15 1.74 7.04
N ASP A 58 -9.94 1.31 6.04
CA ASP A 58 -11.27 1.82 5.77
C ASP A 58 -12.03 0.76 5.00
N TRP A 59 -13.34 0.95 4.85
CA TRP A 59 -14.15 0.06 4.04
C TRP A 59 -13.69 0.15 2.58
N GLY A 60 -13.19 -0.97 2.07
CA GLY A 60 -12.61 -1.00 0.72
C GLY A 60 -11.18 -0.48 0.61
N CYS A 61 -10.49 -0.26 1.73
CA CYS A 61 -9.09 0.16 1.74
C CYS A 61 -8.24 -0.80 2.57
N TRP A 62 -7.19 -1.34 1.97
CA TRP A 62 -6.27 -2.27 2.62
C TRP A 62 -4.85 -1.73 2.53
N VAL A 63 -4.12 -1.82 3.63
CA VAL A 63 -2.75 -1.30 3.75
C VAL A 63 -1.82 -2.37 4.27
N VAL A 64 -0.62 -2.41 3.71
CA VAL A 64 0.47 -3.26 4.21
C VAL A 64 1.72 -2.41 4.33
N LYS A 65 2.35 -2.46 5.49
CA LYS A 65 3.63 -1.79 5.71
C LYS A 65 4.75 -2.63 5.11
N MET A 66 5.52 -2.03 4.23
CA MET A 66 6.61 -2.71 3.53
C MET A 66 7.78 -1.77 3.31
N GLN A 67 8.97 -2.34 3.21
CA GLN A 67 10.15 -1.62 2.75
C GLN A 67 10.21 -1.67 1.22
N LYS A 68 11.00 -0.77 0.63
CA LYS A 68 11.17 -0.70 -0.83
C LYS A 68 11.47 -2.06 -1.45
N LYS A 69 12.36 -2.85 -0.83
CA LYS A 69 12.72 -4.17 -1.36
C LYS A 69 11.51 -5.10 -1.46
N GLU A 70 10.69 -5.14 -0.43
CA GLU A 70 9.49 -5.98 -0.41
C GLU A 70 8.47 -5.52 -1.45
N ILE A 71 8.29 -4.20 -1.59
CA ILE A 71 7.39 -3.63 -2.60
C ILE A 71 7.88 -3.99 -4.00
N LEU A 72 9.18 -3.85 -4.27
CA LEU A 72 9.77 -4.20 -5.56
C LEU A 72 9.59 -5.68 -5.89
N ASP A 73 9.81 -6.56 -4.91
CA ASP A 73 9.64 -8.00 -5.12
C ASP A 73 8.19 -8.34 -5.46
N MET A 74 7.22 -7.72 -4.78
CA MET A 74 5.81 -7.92 -5.08
C MET A 74 5.45 -7.39 -6.47
N VAL A 75 5.96 -6.23 -6.86
CA VAL A 75 5.69 -5.63 -8.17
C VAL A 75 6.36 -6.42 -9.29
N ILE A 76 7.55 -6.98 -9.08
CA ILE A 76 8.18 -7.88 -10.06
C ILE A 76 7.28 -9.09 -10.32
N GLN A 77 6.66 -9.62 -9.28
CA GLN A 77 5.80 -10.80 -9.40
C GLN A 77 4.43 -10.47 -9.98
N TRP A 78 3.83 -9.34 -9.63
CA TRP A 78 2.43 -9.03 -9.90
C TRP A 78 2.21 -7.75 -10.69
N GLY A 79 3.24 -6.93 -10.90
CA GLY A 79 3.12 -5.61 -11.50
C GLY A 79 3.74 -5.49 -12.89
N SER A 80 3.84 -4.26 -13.37
CA SER A 80 4.42 -3.93 -14.67
C SER A 80 5.85 -3.39 -14.54
N ILE A 81 6.57 -3.35 -15.67
CA ILE A 81 7.92 -2.78 -15.74
C ILE A 81 7.91 -1.29 -15.43
N ASP A 82 6.87 -0.57 -15.87
CA ASP A 82 6.75 0.87 -15.61
C ASP A 82 6.57 1.16 -14.13
N ASP A 83 5.79 0.34 -13.43
CA ASP A 83 5.62 0.45 -11.99
C ASP A 83 6.95 0.28 -11.27
N HIS A 84 7.78 -0.66 -11.72
CA HIS A 84 9.09 -0.91 -11.15
C HIS A 84 10.00 0.32 -11.25
N LYS A 85 9.97 1.02 -12.38
CA LYS A 85 10.74 2.26 -12.57
C LYS A 85 10.32 3.34 -11.58
N TRP A 86 9.01 3.54 -11.38
CA TRP A 86 8.52 4.54 -10.44
C TRP A 86 8.96 4.24 -9.01
N LEU A 87 8.93 2.98 -8.62
CA LEU A 87 9.35 2.59 -7.29
C LEU A 87 10.84 2.87 -7.05
N HIS A 88 11.68 2.65 -8.05
CA HIS A 88 13.09 3.04 -7.95
C HIS A 88 13.29 4.54 -7.82
N GLU A 89 12.45 5.33 -8.50
CA GLU A 89 12.56 6.78 -8.50
C GLU A 89 12.05 7.41 -7.19
N PHE A 90 10.90 6.94 -6.70
CA PHE A 90 10.21 7.59 -5.58
C PHE A 90 10.49 6.98 -4.21
N LEU A 91 11.02 5.77 -4.15
CA LEU A 91 11.24 5.09 -2.87
C LEU A 91 12.72 5.00 -2.51
N GLU A 92 12.99 4.99 -1.22
CA GLU A 92 14.34 4.86 -0.66
C GLU A 92 14.48 3.55 0.09
N TYR A 93 15.65 2.91 -0.03
CA TYR A 93 15.94 1.70 0.74
C TYR A 93 16.03 2.02 2.24
N GLY A 94 15.57 1.08 3.06
CA GLY A 94 15.61 1.23 4.51
C GLY A 94 14.48 2.08 5.10
N THR A 95 13.57 2.58 4.27
CA THR A 95 12.42 3.35 4.70
C THR A 95 11.16 2.50 4.61
N ASP A 96 10.31 2.59 5.62
CA ASP A 96 9.01 1.92 5.61
C ASP A 96 7.98 2.75 4.84
N TYR A 97 7.21 2.07 4.01
CA TYR A 97 6.12 2.66 3.23
C TYR A 97 4.84 1.86 3.46
N LEU A 98 3.72 2.44 3.07
CA LEU A 98 2.45 1.73 3.05
C LEU A 98 2.08 1.42 1.61
N LEU A 99 1.92 0.14 1.30
CA LEU A 99 1.35 -0.30 0.03
C LEU A 99 -0.16 -0.36 0.22
N VAL A 100 -0.88 0.43 -0.54
CA VAL A 100 -2.30 0.66 -0.34
C VAL A 100 -3.08 0.15 -1.54
N ALA A 101 -4.10 -0.65 -1.27
CA ALA A 101 -5.08 -1.07 -2.28
C ALA A 101 -6.45 -0.56 -1.85
N PHE A 102 -7.20 0.02 -2.78
CA PHE A 102 -8.54 0.49 -2.47
C PHE A 102 -9.48 0.36 -3.67
N GLU A 103 -10.76 0.27 -3.36
CA GLU A 103 -11.82 0.26 -4.35
C GLU A 103 -12.25 1.69 -4.66
N SER A 104 -12.35 2.02 -5.95
CA SER A 104 -12.94 3.29 -6.38
C SER A 104 -14.37 3.04 -6.89
N ILE A 105 -15.18 4.02 -6.69
CA ILE A 105 -16.56 4.01 -7.19
C ILE A 105 -16.58 4.52 -8.62
#